data_2dbf13a690fa3a838145770f96974cac
#
_entry.id   2dbf13a690fa3a838145770f96974cac
#
_cell.length_a   1.000
_cell.length_b   1.000
_cell.length_c   1.000
_cell.angle_alpha   90.00
_cell.angle_beta   90.00
_cell.angle_gamma   90.00
#
_symmetry.space_group_name_H-M   'P 1'
#
loop_
_entity.id
_entity.type
_entity.pdbx_description
1 polymer ?
#
loop_
_entity_poly.entity_id
_entity_poly.type
_entity_poly.pdbx_seq_one_letter_code
_entity_poly.pdbx_strand_id
1 'polypeptide(L)'
;MNQATQDFIRQHQDDDVRQLAFLGSKYPEVDMPFALDQIRGRKMARVKLPRWASLEGIIYPPHISMEQCSSESTALYKAELAARLLGLPASSSGIEMKAENEIEFVDLTGGFGVDFSYIAARLGVKSMYVERQAHLCEAAKVNFGRLGLKNAIVKNGDGIEVLHSFHPKKKDAASADDSLGITYDQPRSLLKTNLGLKIIFIDPARRDDAGNKVVSLKDCTPDVTVLQEEML
;
A
#
# COMPACT_ATOMS: atom_id res chain seq x y z
N MET A 1 5.87 8.15 -19.77
CA MET A 1 5.57 9.61 -19.93
C MET A 1 6.56 10.19 -20.93
N ASN A 2 6.08 10.87 -21.98
CA ASN A 2 6.93 11.52 -22.98
C ASN A 2 7.45 12.88 -22.48
N GLN A 3 8.46 13.46 -23.18
CA GLN A 3 9.12 14.70 -22.78
C GLN A 3 8.15 15.91 -22.80
N ALA A 4 7.28 16.01 -23.82
CA ALA A 4 6.32 17.10 -23.93
C ALA A 4 5.37 17.18 -22.73
N THR A 5 4.87 16.02 -22.27
CA THR A 5 4.03 15.93 -21.07
C THR A 5 4.79 16.35 -19.79
N GLN A 6 6.08 15.94 -19.66
CA GLN A 6 6.90 16.36 -18.52
C GLN A 6 7.11 17.86 -18.48
N ASP A 7 7.44 18.45 -19.63
CA ASP A 7 7.70 19.89 -19.74
C ASP A 7 6.42 20.70 -19.49
N PHE A 8 5.27 20.21 -19.99
CA PHE A 8 3.97 20.82 -19.72
C PHE A 8 3.65 20.82 -18.21
N ILE A 9 3.81 19.68 -17.53
CA ILE A 9 3.59 19.58 -16.07
C ILE A 9 4.48 20.55 -15.33
N ARG A 10 5.76 20.65 -15.69
CA ARG A 10 6.72 21.53 -15.03
C ARG A 10 6.37 23.00 -15.23
N GLN A 11 5.99 23.37 -16.45
CA GLN A 11 5.64 24.75 -16.81
C GLN A 11 4.36 25.20 -16.12
N HIS A 12 3.37 24.31 -15.99
CA HIS A 12 2.01 24.63 -15.54
C HIS A 12 1.69 24.13 -14.13
N GLN A 13 2.69 23.77 -13.33
CA GLN A 13 2.49 23.13 -12.03
C GLN A 13 1.66 23.95 -11.02
N ASP A 14 1.59 25.28 -11.21
CA ASP A 14 0.88 26.20 -10.32
C ASP A 14 -0.40 26.77 -10.94
N ASP A 15 -0.66 26.48 -12.25
CA ASP A 15 -1.81 26.99 -12.99
C ASP A 15 -3.13 26.28 -12.60
N ASP A 16 -4.26 26.93 -12.88
CA ASP A 16 -5.58 26.34 -12.63
C ASP A 16 -5.83 25.17 -13.60
N VAL A 17 -5.98 23.96 -13.04
CA VAL A 17 -6.23 22.73 -13.79
C VAL A 17 -7.46 22.83 -14.70
N ARG A 18 -8.51 23.58 -14.27
CA ARG A 18 -9.72 23.76 -15.08
C ARG A 18 -9.42 24.55 -16.34
N GLN A 19 -8.58 25.58 -16.26
CA GLN A 19 -8.16 26.37 -17.42
C GLN A 19 -7.26 25.56 -18.35
N LEU A 20 -6.34 24.78 -17.78
CA LEU A 20 -5.45 23.92 -18.55
C LEU A 20 -6.20 22.85 -19.37
N ALA A 21 -7.33 22.35 -18.85
CA ALA A 21 -8.14 21.37 -19.57
C ALA A 21 -8.63 21.86 -20.95
N PHE A 22 -8.83 23.16 -21.12
CA PHE A 22 -9.23 23.76 -22.41
C PHE A 22 -8.06 23.92 -23.41
N LEU A 23 -6.83 23.69 -22.98
CA LEU A 23 -5.65 23.84 -23.82
C LEU A 23 -5.29 22.56 -24.59
N GLY A 24 -6.02 21.46 -24.42
CA GLY A 24 -5.68 20.15 -24.99
C GLY A 24 -5.44 20.20 -26.52
N SER A 25 -6.24 20.94 -27.26
CA SER A 25 -6.08 21.09 -28.70
C SER A 25 -4.81 21.84 -29.12
N LYS A 26 -4.23 22.64 -28.23
CA LYS A 26 -2.98 23.40 -28.49
C LYS A 26 -1.72 22.58 -28.26
N TYR A 27 -1.84 21.46 -27.52
CA TYR A 27 -0.72 20.61 -27.15
C TYR A 27 -1.03 19.14 -27.50
N PRO A 28 -1.13 18.79 -28.78
CA PRO A 28 -1.55 17.45 -29.22
C PRO A 28 -0.59 16.34 -28.82
N GLU A 29 0.68 16.65 -28.54
CA GLU A 29 1.72 15.72 -28.09
C GLU A 29 1.70 15.44 -26.58
N VAL A 30 0.93 16.24 -25.80
CA VAL A 30 0.82 16.11 -24.34
C VAL A 30 -0.29 15.14 -23.99
N ASP A 31 0.03 14.15 -23.13
CA ASP A 31 -1.00 13.36 -22.45
C ASP A 31 -1.71 14.26 -21.43
N MET A 32 -2.71 15.00 -21.91
CA MET A 32 -3.39 16.02 -21.12
C MET A 32 -4.11 15.44 -19.89
N PRO A 33 -4.86 14.33 -19.97
CA PRO A 33 -5.47 13.72 -18.79
C PRO A 33 -4.44 13.43 -17.69
N PHE A 34 -3.35 12.77 -18.06
CA PHE A 34 -2.27 12.47 -17.13
C PHE A 34 -1.63 13.74 -16.55
N ALA A 35 -1.31 14.73 -17.40
CA ALA A 35 -0.70 15.98 -16.96
C ALA A 35 -1.57 16.72 -15.92
N LEU A 36 -2.88 16.79 -16.17
CA LEU A 36 -3.83 17.43 -15.25
C LEU A 36 -3.93 16.69 -13.91
N ASP A 37 -3.90 15.36 -13.91
CA ASP A 37 -3.87 14.56 -12.68
C ASP A 37 -2.57 14.81 -11.89
N GLN A 38 -1.41 14.89 -12.55
CA GLN A 38 -0.14 15.20 -11.90
C GLN A 38 -0.15 16.59 -11.26
N ILE A 39 -0.60 17.63 -11.99
CA ILE A 39 -0.67 19.01 -11.48
C ILE A 39 -1.63 19.10 -10.30
N ARG A 40 -2.83 18.50 -10.41
CA ARG A 40 -3.83 18.46 -9.33
C ARG A 40 -3.31 17.69 -8.12
N GLY A 41 -2.74 16.50 -8.35
CA GLY A 41 -2.20 15.64 -7.30
C GLY A 41 -1.09 16.33 -6.52
N ARG A 42 -0.15 17.00 -7.20
CA ARG A 42 0.91 17.78 -6.55
C ARG A 42 0.38 18.92 -5.68
N LYS A 43 -0.62 19.67 -6.17
CA LYS A 43 -1.26 20.75 -5.40
C LYS A 43 -1.90 20.21 -4.12
N MET A 44 -2.62 19.11 -4.22
CA MET A 44 -3.23 18.45 -3.06
C MET A 44 -2.16 17.91 -2.10
N ALA A 45 -1.10 17.31 -2.64
CA ALA A 45 0.00 16.77 -1.85
C ALA A 45 0.77 17.83 -1.06
N ARG A 46 0.90 19.07 -1.54
CA ARG A 46 1.52 20.16 -0.78
C ARG A 46 0.88 20.38 0.60
N VAL A 47 -0.41 20.12 0.72
CA VAL A 47 -1.16 20.24 1.98
C VAL A 47 -1.26 18.90 2.72
N LYS A 48 -1.56 17.82 1.99
CA LYS A 48 -1.89 16.52 2.57
C LYS A 48 -0.65 15.65 2.83
N LEU A 49 0.38 15.75 1.97
CA LEU A 49 1.58 14.93 1.93
C LEU A 49 2.82 15.79 1.66
N PRO A 50 3.17 16.76 2.50
CA PRO A 50 4.23 17.73 2.21
C PRO A 50 5.59 17.09 1.92
N ARG A 51 5.97 16.00 2.56
CA ARG A 51 7.20 15.26 2.25
C ARG A 51 7.18 14.71 0.82
N TRP A 52 6.06 14.12 0.39
CA TRP A 52 5.95 13.60 -0.98
C TRP A 52 6.00 14.73 -2.00
N ALA A 53 5.32 15.84 -1.73
CA ALA A 53 5.32 17.02 -2.60
C ALA A 53 6.68 17.69 -2.75
N SER A 54 7.59 17.52 -1.77
CA SER A 54 8.97 18.04 -1.82
C SER A 54 9.89 17.22 -2.72
N LEU A 55 9.50 15.99 -3.11
CA LEU A 55 10.30 15.11 -3.95
C LEU A 55 9.92 15.30 -5.43
N GLU A 56 10.94 15.30 -6.28
CA GLU A 56 10.74 15.32 -7.72
C GLU A 56 10.42 13.93 -8.27
N GLY A 57 9.58 13.88 -9.30
CA GLY A 57 9.25 12.65 -10.01
C GLY A 57 8.29 11.72 -9.27
N ILE A 58 7.59 12.21 -8.27
CA ILE A 58 6.44 11.51 -7.69
C ILE A 58 5.32 11.43 -8.74
N ILE A 59 4.72 10.25 -8.88
CA ILE A 59 3.56 10.00 -9.74
C ILE A 59 2.32 10.01 -8.86
N TYR A 60 1.42 10.96 -9.11
CA TYR A 60 0.15 11.08 -8.40
C TYR A 60 -0.94 10.28 -9.13
N PRO A 61 -1.79 9.55 -8.40
CA PRO A 61 -2.90 8.81 -8.98
C PRO A 61 -4.06 9.75 -9.34
N PRO A 62 -5.09 9.24 -10.03
CA PRO A 62 -6.32 9.98 -10.25
C PRO A 62 -6.91 10.55 -8.96
N HIS A 63 -7.63 11.67 -9.08
CA HIS A 63 -8.10 12.50 -7.96
C HIS A 63 -8.75 11.72 -6.81
N ILE A 64 -9.57 10.70 -7.11
CA ILE A 64 -10.28 9.93 -6.09
C ILE A 64 -9.32 9.20 -5.13
N SER A 65 -8.24 8.62 -5.65
CA SER A 65 -7.25 7.94 -4.82
C SER A 65 -6.46 8.93 -3.94
N MET A 66 -6.24 10.16 -4.45
CA MET A 66 -5.64 11.25 -3.67
C MET A 66 -6.56 11.73 -2.54
N GLU A 67 -7.87 11.76 -2.75
CA GLU A 67 -8.83 12.12 -1.70
C GLU A 67 -8.89 11.06 -0.61
N GLN A 68 -8.87 9.80 -0.97
CA GLN A 68 -9.06 8.67 -0.05
C GLN A 68 -7.81 8.29 0.73
N CYS A 69 -6.60 8.59 0.24
CA CYS A 69 -5.37 8.25 0.96
C CYS A 69 -5.28 8.99 2.31
N SER A 70 -4.52 8.45 3.23
CA SER A 70 -4.21 9.09 4.51
C SER A 70 -3.48 10.43 4.31
N SER A 71 -3.63 11.35 5.27
CA SER A 71 -2.72 12.49 5.39
C SER A 71 -1.36 12.02 5.92
N GLU A 72 -0.33 12.82 5.70
CA GLU A 72 1.02 12.54 6.22
C GLU A 72 1.02 12.34 7.74
N SER A 73 0.30 13.19 8.47
CA SER A 73 0.18 13.07 9.93
C SER A 73 -0.50 11.77 10.37
N THR A 74 -1.53 11.34 9.64
CA THR A 74 -2.22 10.07 9.90
C THR A 74 -1.30 8.88 9.61
N ALA A 75 -0.56 8.91 8.49
CA ALA A 75 0.37 7.86 8.13
C ALA A 75 1.55 7.76 9.11
N LEU A 76 2.08 8.89 9.58
CA LEU A 76 3.09 8.93 10.65
C LEU A 76 2.58 8.33 11.95
N TYR A 77 1.34 8.65 12.35
CA TYR A 77 0.72 8.05 13.53
C TYR A 77 0.60 6.52 13.41
N LYS A 78 0.11 6.02 12.26
CA LYS A 78 0.01 4.59 11.98
C LYS A 78 1.39 3.91 12.01
N ALA A 79 2.41 4.55 11.46
CA ALA A 79 3.79 4.06 11.47
C ALA A 79 4.36 3.95 12.89
N GLU A 80 4.11 4.95 13.73
CA GLU A 80 4.54 4.90 15.13
C GLU A 80 3.79 3.84 15.93
N LEU A 81 2.48 3.65 15.66
CA LEU A 81 1.70 2.58 16.27
C LEU A 81 2.27 1.20 15.90
N ALA A 82 2.58 0.96 14.62
CA ALA A 82 3.20 -0.27 14.16
C ALA A 82 4.55 -0.54 14.84
N ALA A 83 5.37 0.51 14.98
CA ALA A 83 6.66 0.40 15.67
C ALA A 83 6.50 0.03 17.15
N ARG A 84 5.53 0.64 17.85
CA ARG A 84 5.23 0.31 19.26
C ARG A 84 4.75 -1.12 19.44
N LEU A 85 3.90 -1.62 18.54
CA LEU A 85 3.44 -3.02 18.56
C LEU A 85 4.61 -4.01 18.46
N LEU A 86 5.69 -3.64 17.76
CA LEU A 86 6.93 -4.43 17.69
C LEU A 86 7.94 -4.11 18.79
N GLY A 87 7.61 -3.26 19.76
CA GLY A 87 8.52 -2.85 20.84
C GLY A 87 9.70 -1.99 20.38
N LEU A 88 9.60 -1.33 19.22
CA LEU A 88 10.67 -0.49 18.70
C LEU A 88 10.72 0.85 19.46
N PRO A 89 11.90 1.37 19.81
CA PRO A 89 12.01 2.65 20.50
C PRO A 89 11.57 3.83 19.63
N ALA A 90 11.03 4.88 20.25
CA ALA A 90 10.48 6.05 19.57
C ALA A 90 11.50 6.82 18.72
N SER A 91 12.80 6.75 19.05
CA SER A 91 13.88 7.51 18.43
C SER A 91 14.71 6.74 17.39
N SER A 92 14.40 5.49 17.11
CA SER A 92 15.15 4.72 16.11
C SER A 92 14.65 5.04 14.69
N SER A 93 15.35 5.89 13.98
CA SER A 93 15.28 5.92 12.52
C SER A 93 15.99 4.65 12.00
N GLY A 94 15.20 3.65 11.59
CA GLY A 94 15.71 2.42 10.99
C GLY A 94 16.72 1.68 11.88
N ILE A 95 16.29 0.66 12.59
CA ILE A 95 17.23 -0.31 13.11
C ILE A 95 17.92 -0.90 11.86
N GLU A 96 19.27 -0.96 11.85
CA GLU A 96 19.98 -1.91 10.99
C GLU A 96 19.56 -3.32 11.42
N MET A 97 18.36 -3.70 10.98
CA MET A 97 17.89 -5.06 11.18
C MET A 97 18.72 -5.93 10.24
N LYS A 98 19.29 -6.99 10.78
CA LYS A 98 19.92 -8.03 10.00
C LYS A 98 19.02 -8.34 8.83
N ALA A 99 19.56 -8.34 7.62
CA ALA A 99 18.85 -8.67 6.39
C ALA A 99 18.38 -10.14 6.46
N GLU A 100 17.30 -10.37 7.20
CA GLU A 100 16.54 -11.60 7.10
C GLU A 100 15.81 -11.53 5.75
N ASN A 101 15.93 -12.58 4.95
CA ASN A 101 15.33 -12.64 3.60
C ASN A 101 13.79 -12.70 3.64
N GLU A 102 13.21 -12.64 4.80
CA GLU A 102 11.79 -12.85 5.05
C GLU A 102 11.02 -11.52 5.08
N ILE A 103 9.77 -11.54 4.58
CA ILE A 103 8.87 -10.40 4.62
C ILE A 103 8.33 -10.31 6.06
N GLU A 104 8.51 -9.15 6.70
CA GLU A 104 8.09 -8.93 8.07
C GLU A 104 6.85 -8.02 8.18
N PHE A 105 6.63 -7.19 7.17
CA PHE A 105 5.46 -6.31 7.07
C PHE A 105 4.77 -6.49 5.72
N VAL A 106 3.44 -6.61 5.73
CA VAL A 106 2.62 -6.62 4.51
C VAL A 106 1.45 -5.66 4.64
N ASP A 107 1.22 -4.88 3.59
CA ASP A 107 0.00 -4.09 3.38
C ASP A 107 -0.81 -4.77 2.29
N LEU A 108 -1.98 -5.30 2.66
CA LEU A 108 -2.87 -6.05 1.76
C LEU A 108 -3.82 -5.15 0.94
N THR A 109 -3.82 -3.85 1.23
CA THR A 109 -4.75 -2.86 0.65
C THR A 109 -4.02 -1.58 0.25
N GLY A 110 -2.91 -1.72 -0.45
CA GLY A 110 -1.89 -0.69 -0.65
C GLY A 110 -2.36 0.68 -1.14
N GLY A 111 -3.39 0.74 -2.01
CA GLY A 111 -3.92 1.99 -2.55
C GLY A 111 -2.84 2.87 -3.17
N PHE A 112 -2.82 4.17 -2.83
CA PHE A 112 -1.73 5.06 -3.27
C PHE A 112 -0.39 4.78 -2.60
N GLY A 113 -0.33 3.97 -1.53
CA GLY A 113 0.90 3.57 -0.87
C GLY A 113 1.40 4.54 0.20
N VAL A 114 0.58 5.50 0.63
CA VAL A 114 0.97 6.48 1.64
C VAL A 114 1.24 5.79 2.97
N ASP A 115 0.27 5.08 3.54
CA ASP A 115 0.42 4.38 4.81
C ASP A 115 1.56 3.37 4.76
N PHE A 116 1.59 2.55 3.69
CA PHE A 116 2.68 1.61 3.47
C PHE A 116 4.05 2.27 3.54
N SER A 117 4.23 3.41 2.86
CA SER A 117 5.53 4.07 2.76
C SER A 117 6.06 4.55 4.12
N TYR A 118 5.19 5.10 4.96
CA TYR A 118 5.56 5.59 6.29
C TYR A 118 5.80 4.44 7.27
N ILE A 119 4.96 3.39 7.23
CA ILE A 119 5.14 2.20 8.06
C ILE A 119 6.44 1.48 7.68
N ALA A 120 6.66 1.18 6.40
CA ALA A 120 7.86 0.51 5.91
C ALA A 120 9.14 1.29 6.23
N ALA A 121 9.11 2.62 6.06
CA ALA A 121 10.25 3.48 6.42
C ALA A 121 10.54 3.46 7.92
N ARG A 122 9.50 3.46 8.77
CA ARG A 122 9.65 3.47 10.23
C ARG A 122 10.14 2.13 10.76
N LEU A 123 9.66 1.03 10.19
CA LEU A 123 10.06 -0.32 10.60
C LEU A 123 11.45 -0.71 10.06
N GLY A 124 11.84 -0.24 8.88
CA GLY A 124 13.13 -0.56 8.24
C GLY A 124 13.24 -2.01 7.76
N VAL A 125 12.17 -2.79 7.80
CA VAL A 125 12.13 -4.21 7.47
C VAL A 125 11.79 -4.47 6.01
N LYS A 126 11.98 -5.71 5.54
CA LYS A 126 11.51 -6.14 4.23
C LYS A 126 9.98 -6.15 4.21
N SER A 127 9.40 -5.36 3.34
CA SER A 127 7.98 -5.03 3.34
C SER A 127 7.35 -5.32 1.99
N MET A 128 6.10 -5.82 1.98
CA MET A 128 5.33 -6.08 0.76
C MET A 128 4.09 -5.20 0.72
N TYR A 129 3.97 -4.46 -0.36
CA TYR A 129 2.78 -3.70 -0.75
C TYR A 129 1.98 -4.52 -1.76
N VAL A 130 0.68 -4.70 -1.51
CA VAL A 130 -0.23 -5.43 -2.39
C VAL A 130 -1.38 -4.51 -2.82
N GLU A 131 -1.62 -4.44 -4.14
CA GLU A 131 -2.69 -3.63 -4.71
C GLU A 131 -3.23 -4.28 -5.99
N ARG A 132 -4.56 -4.28 -6.16
CA ARG A 132 -5.24 -4.87 -7.33
C ARG A 132 -5.11 -4.03 -8.58
N GLN A 133 -5.09 -2.71 -8.44
CA GLN A 133 -5.04 -1.77 -9.56
C GLN A 133 -3.60 -1.62 -10.07
N ALA A 134 -3.34 -2.17 -11.26
CA ALA A 134 -1.99 -2.20 -11.85
C ALA A 134 -1.36 -0.80 -11.98
N HIS A 135 -2.15 0.23 -12.32
CA HIS A 135 -1.64 1.59 -12.46
C HIS A 135 -1.16 2.19 -11.12
N LEU A 136 -1.77 1.81 -9.98
CA LEU A 136 -1.30 2.20 -8.66
C LEU A 136 0.00 1.47 -8.30
N CYS A 137 0.12 0.19 -8.68
CA CYS A 137 1.37 -0.56 -8.50
C CYS A 137 2.53 0.07 -9.29
N GLU A 138 2.30 0.51 -10.54
CA GLU A 138 3.33 1.18 -11.33
C GLU A 138 3.73 2.53 -10.71
N ALA A 139 2.78 3.32 -10.24
CA ALA A 139 3.07 4.54 -9.50
C ALA A 139 3.85 4.26 -8.20
N ALA A 140 3.44 3.24 -7.43
CA ALA A 140 4.08 2.83 -6.19
C ALA A 140 5.56 2.44 -6.40
N LYS A 141 5.89 1.67 -7.45
CA LYS A 141 7.28 1.31 -7.78
C LYS A 141 8.17 2.54 -7.95
N VAL A 142 7.68 3.54 -8.68
CA VAL A 142 8.42 4.79 -8.90
C VAL A 142 8.53 5.58 -7.60
N ASN A 143 7.41 5.76 -6.90
CA ASN A 143 7.33 6.58 -5.71
C ASN A 143 8.14 6.02 -4.54
N PHE A 144 8.10 4.70 -4.32
CA PHE A 144 8.92 4.06 -3.27
C PHE A 144 10.42 4.20 -3.55
N GLY A 145 10.83 4.14 -4.82
CA GLY A 145 12.19 4.45 -5.21
C GLY A 145 12.58 5.90 -4.88
N ARG A 146 11.71 6.88 -5.14
CA ARG A 146 11.92 8.30 -4.80
C ARG A 146 11.94 8.55 -3.29
N LEU A 147 11.15 7.80 -2.54
CA LEU A 147 11.11 7.83 -1.08
C LEU A 147 12.29 7.10 -0.41
N GLY A 148 13.12 6.39 -1.19
CA GLY A 148 14.27 5.65 -0.68
C GLY A 148 13.93 4.32 0.00
N LEU A 149 12.77 3.74 -0.28
CA LEU A 149 12.33 2.46 0.29
C LEU A 149 12.97 1.28 -0.45
N LYS A 150 14.21 0.96 -0.09
CA LYS A 150 15.00 -0.09 -0.76
C LYS A 150 14.47 -1.52 -0.53
N ASN A 151 13.77 -1.74 0.57
CA ASN A 151 13.29 -3.06 1.00
C ASN A 151 11.78 -3.27 0.69
N ALA A 152 11.17 -2.41 -0.12
CA ALA A 152 9.78 -2.49 -0.51
C ALA A 152 9.60 -3.38 -1.75
N ILE A 153 8.71 -4.35 -1.65
CA ILE A 153 8.28 -5.23 -2.75
C ILE A 153 6.87 -4.77 -3.16
N VAL A 154 6.66 -4.51 -4.45
CA VAL A 154 5.34 -4.19 -4.99
C VAL A 154 4.76 -5.42 -5.68
N LYS A 155 3.63 -5.89 -5.18
CA LYS A 155 2.85 -7.02 -5.72
C LYS A 155 1.54 -6.51 -6.29
N ASN A 156 1.33 -6.70 -7.59
CA ASN A 156 0.02 -6.51 -8.18
C ASN A 156 -0.80 -7.80 -7.99
N GLY A 157 -1.92 -7.71 -7.31
CA GLY A 157 -2.78 -8.85 -7.02
C GLY A 157 -3.81 -8.57 -5.94
N ASP A 158 -4.58 -9.58 -5.61
CA ASP A 158 -5.56 -9.54 -4.54
C ASP A 158 -4.90 -9.79 -3.18
N GLY A 159 -5.15 -8.90 -2.20
CA GLY A 159 -4.57 -9.00 -0.86
C GLY A 159 -5.01 -10.26 -0.11
N ILE A 160 -6.24 -10.74 -0.34
CA ILE A 160 -6.75 -11.96 0.30
C ILE A 160 -6.04 -13.19 -0.25
N GLU A 161 -5.82 -13.27 -1.57
CA GLU A 161 -5.05 -14.35 -2.16
C GLU A 161 -3.61 -14.38 -1.63
N VAL A 162 -3.01 -13.20 -1.46
CA VAL A 162 -1.68 -13.07 -0.87
C VAL A 162 -1.69 -13.51 0.59
N LEU A 163 -2.69 -13.10 1.39
CA LEU A 163 -2.84 -13.56 2.77
C LEU A 163 -2.92 -15.08 2.85
N HIS A 164 -3.77 -15.71 2.03
CA HIS A 164 -3.89 -17.17 1.98
C HIS A 164 -2.58 -17.86 1.57
N SER A 165 -1.74 -17.21 0.78
CA SER A 165 -0.42 -17.78 0.41
C SER A 165 0.56 -17.83 1.58
N PHE A 166 0.37 -16.97 2.59
CA PHE A 166 1.13 -17.01 3.83
C PHE A 166 0.65 -18.12 4.79
N HIS A 167 -0.60 -18.57 4.63
CA HIS A 167 -1.19 -19.69 5.36
C HIS A 167 -1.52 -20.82 4.36
N PRO A 168 -0.54 -21.63 3.93
CA PRO A 168 -0.85 -22.71 3.00
C PRO A 168 -1.88 -23.63 3.67
N LYS A 169 -3.07 -23.75 3.03
CA LYS A 169 -4.08 -24.73 3.43
C LYS A 169 -3.35 -26.07 3.57
N LYS A 170 -3.52 -26.77 4.71
CA LYS A 170 -3.17 -28.19 4.79
C LYS A 170 -3.81 -28.81 3.55
N LYS A 171 -3.01 -29.27 2.59
CA LYS A 171 -3.48 -30.14 1.51
C LYS A 171 -4.24 -31.26 2.21
N ASP A 172 -5.48 -31.49 1.80
CA ASP A 172 -6.30 -32.57 2.28
C ASP A 172 -5.43 -33.83 2.43
N ALA A 173 -5.12 -34.19 3.66
CA ALA A 173 -4.47 -35.43 4.00
C ALA A 173 -5.54 -36.54 3.91
N ALA A 174 -6.18 -36.66 2.75
CA ALA A 174 -7.03 -37.76 2.40
C ALA A 174 -6.19 -38.79 1.62
N SER A 175 -5.17 -39.31 2.28
CA SER A 175 -4.54 -40.62 1.99
C SER A 175 -3.26 -40.80 2.83
N ALA A 176 -3.38 -40.81 4.14
CA ALA A 176 -2.33 -41.38 4.99
C ALA A 176 -3.03 -42.24 6.04
N ASP A 177 -2.72 -43.51 5.96
CA ASP A 177 -3.09 -44.63 6.80
C ASP A 177 -3.29 -44.25 8.28
N ASP A 178 -4.52 -44.46 8.80
CA ASP A 178 -5.01 -44.10 10.11
C ASP A 178 -4.62 -45.16 11.16
N SER A 179 -3.36 -45.63 11.12
CA SER A 179 -2.88 -46.74 12.00
C SER A 179 -1.97 -46.32 13.13
N LEU A 180 -1.72 -45.02 13.32
CA LEU A 180 -0.98 -44.53 14.49
C LEU A 180 -1.78 -43.47 15.24
N GLY A 181 -2.52 -43.88 16.27
CA GLY A 181 -3.35 -43.06 17.13
C GLY A 181 -2.59 -41.96 17.87
N ILE A 182 -2.33 -40.85 17.17
CA ILE A 182 -1.78 -39.62 17.75
C ILE A 182 -2.87 -38.57 17.70
N THR A 183 -3.51 -38.34 18.83
CA THR A 183 -4.44 -37.21 19.05
C THR A 183 -3.66 -35.92 19.05
N TYR A 184 -3.87 -35.10 18.02
CA TYR A 184 -3.31 -33.72 17.92
C TYR A 184 -4.18 -32.76 18.73
N ASP A 185 -3.99 -32.74 20.05
CA ASP A 185 -4.41 -31.64 20.90
C ASP A 185 -3.20 -30.72 21.12
N GLN A 186 -2.86 -29.93 20.11
CA GLN A 186 -1.84 -28.90 20.19
C GLN A 186 -2.51 -27.51 20.09
N PRO A 187 -2.26 -26.62 21.06
CA PRO A 187 -2.79 -25.27 20.99
C PRO A 187 -2.29 -24.56 19.72
N ARG A 188 -3.19 -23.84 19.03
CA ARG A 188 -2.95 -23.09 17.78
C ARG A 188 -1.79 -22.09 17.81
N SER A 189 -1.16 -21.88 18.99
CA SER A 189 -0.02 -20.96 19.20
C SER A 189 1.32 -21.44 18.63
N LEU A 190 1.37 -22.60 17.97
CA LEU A 190 2.60 -23.18 17.40
C LEU A 190 2.58 -23.38 15.89
N LEU A 191 1.67 -22.73 15.18
CA LEU A 191 1.83 -22.58 13.73
C LEU A 191 2.98 -21.60 13.51
N LYS A 192 4.21 -22.13 13.45
CA LYS A 192 5.35 -21.44 12.86
C LYS A 192 4.95 -21.15 11.41
N THR A 193 4.42 -19.95 11.17
CA THR A 193 4.45 -19.37 9.82
C THR A 193 5.93 -19.33 9.44
N ASN A 194 6.33 -20.08 8.43
CA ASN A 194 7.71 -20.08 7.89
C ASN A 194 8.10 -18.75 7.24
N LEU A 195 7.36 -17.71 7.53
CA LEU A 195 7.56 -16.34 7.10
C LEU A 195 7.74 -15.53 8.37
N GLY A 196 8.80 -14.76 8.46
CA GLY A 196 9.05 -13.83 9.57
C GLY A 196 8.05 -12.69 9.67
N LEU A 197 6.81 -12.89 9.16
CA LEU A 197 5.74 -11.90 9.11
C LEU A 197 5.33 -11.49 10.52
N LYS A 198 5.46 -10.18 10.82
CA LYS A 198 5.18 -9.61 12.14
C LYS A 198 3.97 -8.68 12.13
N ILE A 199 3.71 -8.00 11.01
CA ILE A 199 2.60 -7.06 10.87
C ILE A 199 1.88 -7.28 9.54
N ILE A 200 0.56 -7.38 9.63
CA ILE A 200 -0.36 -7.28 8.50
C ILE A 200 -1.15 -5.98 8.67
N PHE A 201 -1.14 -5.13 7.65
CA PHE A 201 -1.93 -3.92 7.59
C PHE A 201 -3.05 -4.08 6.57
N ILE A 202 -4.25 -3.65 6.95
CA ILE A 202 -5.43 -3.66 6.10
C ILE A 202 -6.20 -2.36 6.35
N ASP A 203 -6.43 -1.57 5.31
CA ASP A 203 -7.30 -0.40 5.30
C ASP A 203 -8.36 -0.59 4.21
N PRO A 204 -9.48 -1.27 4.53
CA PRO A 204 -10.45 -1.70 3.55
C PRO A 204 -11.18 -0.50 2.94
N ALA A 205 -11.47 -0.59 1.63
CA ALA A 205 -12.21 0.45 0.94
C ALA A 205 -13.63 0.55 1.51
N ARG A 206 -14.04 1.78 1.87
CA ARG A 206 -15.38 2.11 2.38
C ARG A 206 -16.32 2.56 1.27
N ARG A 207 -16.19 1.95 0.08
CA ARG A 207 -17.07 2.18 -1.06
C ARG A 207 -17.41 0.86 -1.69
N ASP A 208 -18.68 0.71 -2.09
CA ASP A 208 -19.13 -0.42 -2.89
C ASP A 208 -18.66 -0.28 -4.36
N ASP A 209 -18.92 -1.30 -5.16
CA ASP A 209 -18.55 -1.32 -6.59
C ASP A 209 -19.26 -0.21 -7.40
N ALA A 210 -20.36 0.33 -6.89
CA ALA A 210 -21.07 1.47 -7.47
C ALA A 210 -20.52 2.84 -7.01
N GLY A 211 -19.51 2.84 -6.10
CA GLY A 211 -18.87 4.04 -5.56
C GLY A 211 -19.61 4.68 -4.39
N ASN A 212 -20.69 4.07 -3.86
CA ASN A 212 -21.40 4.57 -2.71
C ASN A 212 -20.64 4.29 -1.42
N LYS A 213 -20.78 5.19 -0.44
CA LYS A 213 -20.12 5.03 0.85
C LYS A 213 -20.79 3.92 1.66
N VAL A 214 -20.01 2.95 2.13
CA VAL A 214 -20.43 1.90 3.06
C VAL A 214 -20.06 2.26 4.49
N VAL A 215 -20.85 1.82 5.46
CA VAL A 215 -20.68 2.17 6.88
C VAL A 215 -20.29 0.95 7.70
N SER A 216 -20.80 -0.23 7.33
CA SER A 216 -20.53 -1.47 8.05
C SER A 216 -19.18 -2.08 7.60
N LEU A 217 -18.41 -2.63 8.54
CA LEU A 217 -17.13 -3.29 8.25
C LEU A 217 -17.29 -4.51 7.35
N LYS A 218 -18.40 -5.22 7.45
CA LYS A 218 -18.72 -6.38 6.59
C LYS A 218 -18.98 -5.99 5.13
N ASP A 219 -19.36 -4.74 4.88
CA ASP A 219 -19.65 -4.22 3.54
C ASP A 219 -18.41 -3.56 2.91
N CYS A 220 -17.28 -3.51 3.65
CA CYS A 220 -16.01 -3.00 3.14
C CYS A 220 -15.33 -4.05 2.24
N THR A 221 -14.42 -3.60 1.40
CA THR A 221 -13.62 -4.48 0.56
C THR A 221 -12.13 -4.34 0.92
N PRO A 222 -11.48 -5.41 1.45
CA PRO A 222 -12.05 -6.70 1.85
C PRO A 222 -12.93 -6.63 3.10
N ASP A 223 -13.80 -7.63 3.31
CA ASP A 223 -14.55 -7.81 4.56
C ASP A 223 -13.60 -8.26 5.68
N VAL A 224 -13.25 -7.32 6.56
CA VAL A 224 -12.30 -7.57 7.65
C VAL A 224 -12.88 -8.45 8.75
N THR A 225 -14.21 -8.61 8.83
CA THR A 225 -14.84 -9.45 9.87
C THR A 225 -14.59 -10.94 9.61
N VAL A 226 -14.54 -11.33 8.32
CA VAL A 226 -14.17 -12.69 7.92
C VAL A 226 -12.67 -12.92 8.09
N LEU A 227 -11.84 -11.93 7.72
CA LEU A 227 -10.39 -12.06 7.80
C LEU A 227 -9.85 -12.14 9.23
N GLN A 228 -10.55 -11.58 10.21
CA GLN A 228 -10.14 -11.63 11.59
C GLN A 228 -10.02 -13.07 12.09
N GLU A 229 -10.94 -13.95 11.67
CA GLU A 229 -10.91 -15.37 12.05
C GLU A 229 -9.74 -16.13 11.40
N GLU A 230 -9.28 -15.69 10.24
CA GLU A 230 -8.15 -16.30 9.52
C GLU A 230 -6.78 -15.81 10.03
N MET A 231 -6.73 -14.61 10.62
CA MET A 231 -5.48 -13.99 11.10
C MET A 231 -5.15 -14.32 12.55
N LEU A 232 -6.12 -14.82 13.33
CA LEU A 232 -5.97 -15.20 14.75
C LEU A 232 -5.75 -16.70 14.91
#